data_12b887b87f70645a01202f3807987463
#
_entry.id   12b887b87f70645a01202f3807987463
#
_cell.length_a   1.000
_cell.length_b   1.000
_cell.length_c   1.000
_cell.angle_alpha   90.00
_cell.angle_beta   90.00
_cell.angle_gamma   90.00
#
_symmetry.space_group_name_H-M   'P 1'
#
loop_
_entity.id
_entity.type
_entity.pdbx_description
1 polymer ?
#
loop_
_entity_poly.entity_id
_entity_poly.type
_entity_poly.pdbx_seq_one_letter_code
_entity_poly.pdbx_strand_id
1 'polypeptide(L)'
;NDCIFEDFGAMEGKVWKSDFITLKNETAIKGFGSEAAVRGVKFRQHRPDLIICDDILKDEAARTFTQRDKIYQWFLRAVIPLGQDVFTIIINTIFHSDDVPSRLLKRIADGELTNWIGLRFAAFTPQGNSLWASYWTDEKLNTKKREIGSAAFSTEYMNEPLSDEERIFKPEWFIRYNTVDINALRVYMGVDPSAGKHD
;
A
#
# COMPACT_ATOMS: atom_id res chain seq x y z
N ASN A 1 -5.44 27.20 -4.56
CA ASN A 1 -4.13 27.08 -3.90
C ASN A 1 -3.29 28.26 -4.36
N ASP A 2 -3.36 29.34 -3.61
CA ASP A 2 -2.82 30.63 -4.01
C ASP A 2 -1.31 30.58 -4.26
N CYS A 3 -0.56 29.81 -3.46
CA CYS A 3 0.88 29.63 -3.64
C CYS A 3 1.27 29.04 -5.02
N ILE A 4 0.56 28.01 -5.49
CA ILE A 4 0.83 27.41 -6.81
C ILE A 4 0.53 28.41 -7.92
N PHE A 5 -0.54 29.21 -7.76
CA PHE A 5 -0.88 30.23 -8.74
C PHE A 5 0.12 31.40 -8.74
N GLU A 6 0.60 31.80 -7.56
CA GLU A 6 1.64 32.82 -7.41
C GLU A 6 2.96 32.39 -8.06
N ASP A 7 3.37 31.13 -7.84
CA ASP A 7 4.65 30.63 -8.36
C ASP A 7 4.61 30.27 -9.85
N PHE A 8 3.50 29.72 -10.36
CA PHE A 8 3.39 29.14 -11.70
C PHE A 8 2.34 29.79 -12.59
N GLY A 9 1.52 30.71 -12.06
CA GLY A 9 0.42 31.34 -12.77
C GLY A 9 -0.73 30.37 -13.11
N ALA A 10 -1.61 30.78 -14.02
CA ALA A 10 -2.71 29.95 -14.49
C ALA A 10 -2.20 28.81 -15.35
N MET A 11 -2.25 27.59 -14.84
CA MET A 11 -1.71 26.38 -15.48
C MET A 11 -2.73 25.61 -16.33
N GLU A 12 -4.02 25.95 -16.24
CA GLU A 12 -5.10 25.24 -16.94
C GLU A 12 -4.92 25.23 -18.44
N GLY A 13 -4.90 24.04 -19.03
CA GLY A 13 -4.80 23.83 -20.48
C GLY A 13 -6.20 23.60 -21.10
N LYS A 14 -6.22 22.98 -22.29
CA LYS A 14 -7.44 22.77 -23.07
C LYS A 14 -8.40 21.72 -22.49
N VAL A 15 -7.89 20.78 -21.72
CA VAL A 15 -8.69 19.69 -21.12
C VAL A 15 -8.56 19.78 -19.61
N TRP A 16 -9.70 19.86 -18.94
CA TRP A 16 -9.79 19.92 -17.49
C TRP A 16 -10.96 19.03 -17.02
N LYS A 17 -10.68 17.74 -16.79
CA LYS A 17 -11.65 16.73 -16.35
C LYS A 17 -11.19 16.11 -15.04
N SER A 18 -12.07 15.39 -14.36
CA SER A 18 -11.79 14.76 -13.07
C SER A 18 -10.67 13.72 -13.10
N ASP A 19 -10.50 13.03 -14.22
CA ASP A 19 -9.52 11.96 -14.40
C ASP A 19 -8.42 12.29 -15.41
N PHE A 20 -8.53 13.43 -16.12
CA PHE A 20 -7.57 13.84 -17.13
C PHE A 20 -7.50 15.36 -17.28
N ILE A 21 -6.32 15.90 -17.03
CA ILE A 21 -6.06 17.32 -17.22
C ILE A 21 -4.84 17.54 -18.12
N THR A 22 -4.84 18.64 -18.85
CA THR A 22 -3.67 19.14 -19.58
C THR A 22 -3.28 20.51 -19.06
N LEU A 23 -2.00 20.76 -18.97
CA LEU A 23 -1.46 22.06 -18.56
C LEU A 23 -1.11 22.90 -19.79
N LYS A 24 -0.92 24.22 -19.61
CA LYS A 24 -0.52 25.16 -20.69
C LYS A 24 0.81 24.80 -21.37
N ASN A 25 1.72 24.20 -20.60
CA ASN A 25 3.02 23.72 -21.12
C ASN A 25 2.90 22.35 -21.81
N GLU A 26 1.68 21.91 -22.15
CA GLU A 26 1.37 20.63 -22.80
C GLU A 26 1.63 19.38 -21.94
N THR A 27 1.97 19.51 -20.67
CA THR A 27 1.99 18.37 -19.73
C THR A 27 0.58 17.80 -19.57
N ALA A 28 0.46 16.49 -19.60
CA ALA A 28 -0.79 15.79 -19.33
C ALA A 28 -0.69 14.99 -18.02
N ILE A 29 -1.74 15.07 -17.20
CA ILE A 29 -1.87 14.31 -15.97
C ILE A 29 -3.12 13.46 -16.08
N LYS A 30 -3.01 12.15 -15.84
CA LYS A 30 -4.14 11.23 -15.91
C LYS A 30 -4.21 10.38 -14.64
N GLY A 31 -5.38 10.39 -13.99
CA GLY A 31 -5.69 9.59 -12.82
C GLY A 31 -6.29 8.23 -13.17
N PHE A 32 -5.96 7.23 -12.37
CA PHE A 32 -6.50 5.87 -12.46
C PHE A 32 -6.75 5.31 -11.06
N GLY A 33 -7.79 4.51 -10.91
CA GLY A 33 -7.93 3.68 -9.71
C GLY A 33 -6.95 2.51 -9.73
N SER A 34 -6.64 1.98 -8.56
CA SER A 34 -5.89 0.72 -8.46
C SER A 34 -6.61 -0.40 -9.22
N GLU A 35 -5.84 -1.33 -9.77
CA GLU A 35 -6.31 -2.43 -10.64
C GLU A 35 -6.91 -2.00 -12.00
N ALA A 36 -6.91 -0.71 -12.33
CA ALA A 36 -7.39 -0.24 -13.63
C ALA A 36 -6.52 -0.78 -14.78
N ALA A 37 -7.11 -0.83 -15.98
CA ALA A 37 -6.41 -1.21 -17.20
C ALA A 37 -5.52 -0.05 -17.67
N VAL A 38 -4.31 0.06 -17.12
CA VAL A 38 -3.36 1.14 -17.42
C VAL A 38 -2.43 0.82 -18.59
N ARG A 39 -2.40 -0.44 -19.06
CA ARG A 39 -1.51 -0.84 -20.16
C ARG A 39 -1.79 -0.03 -21.43
N GLY A 40 -0.71 0.41 -22.07
CA GLY A 40 -0.80 1.17 -23.34
C GLY A 40 -1.17 2.63 -23.17
N VAL A 41 -1.27 3.16 -21.96
CA VAL A 41 -1.51 4.58 -21.71
C VAL A 41 -0.45 5.44 -22.41
N LYS A 42 -0.91 6.41 -23.17
CA LYS A 42 -0.11 7.39 -23.90
C LYS A 42 -0.85 8.72 -23.90
N PHE A 43 -0.09 9.78 -23.96
CA PHE A 43 -0.59 11.08 -24.35
C PHE A 43 0.12 11.51 -25.64
N ARG A 44 -0.64 11.71 -26.73
CA ARG A 44 -0.09 11.84 -28.09
C ARG A 44 0.77 10.60 -28.42
N GLN A 45 2.09 10.77 -28.59
CA GLN A 45 3.03 9.67 -28.89
C GLN A 45 3.91 9.28 -27.69
N HIS A 46 3.78 9.99 -26.55
CA HIS A 46 4.64 9.82 -25.38
C HIS A 46 4.05 8.85 -24.38
N ARG A 47 4.90 8.02 -23.81
CA ARG A 47 4.63 7.24 -22.61
C ARG A 47 4.73 8.15 -21.38
N PRO A 48 4.22 7.76 -20.20
CA PRO A 48 4.45 8.52 -18.98
C PRO A 48 5.94 8.67 -18.66
N ASP A 49 6.34 9.85 -18.23
CA ASP A 49 7.67 10.15 -17.69
C ASP A 49 7.69 9.99 -16.16
N LEU A 50 6.54 10.17 -15.54
CA LEU A 50 6.35 10.06 -14.10
C LEU A 50 5.09 9.23 -13.79
N ILE A 51 5.24 8.32 -12.84
CA ILE A 51 4.13 7.55 -12.24
C ILE A 51 4.13 7.81 -10.75
N ILE A 52 2.99 8.22 -10.21
CA ILE A 52 2.79 8.34 -8.76
C ILE A 52 1.71 7.32 -8.39
N CYS A 53 2.10 6.36 -7.55
CA CYS A 53 1.21 5.39 -6.94
C CYS A 53 0.95 5.85 -5.51
N ASP A 54 -0.24 6.39 -5.28
CA ASP A 54 -0.66 6.90 -3.98
C ASP A 54 -1.76 6.02 -3.43
N ASP A 55 -1.55 5.44 -2.25
CA ASP A 55 -2.47 4.54 -1.56
C ASP A 55 -3.09 3.46 -2.46
N ILE A 56 -2.25 2.78 -3.26
CA ILE A 56 -2.71 1.72 -4.18
C ILE A 56 -3.25 0.47 -3.48
N LEU A 57 -2.89 0.29 -2.20
CA LEU A 57 -3.38 -0.78 -1.34
C LEU A 57 -4.10 -0.15 -0.14
N LYS A 58 -5.37 -0.50 0.04
CA LYS A 58 -6.18 -0.10 1.20
C LYS A 58 -6.15 -1.18 2.27
N ASP A 59 -6.43 -0.81 3.55
CA ASP A 59 -6.47 -1.74 4.69
C ASP A 59 -7.30 -3.01 4.42
N GLU A 60 -8.51 -2.86 3.85
CA GLU A 60 -9.37 -4.00 3.55
C GLU A 60 -8.73 -5.00 2.58
N ALA A 61 -8.05 -4.50 1.54
CA ALA A 61 -7.36 -5.33 0.56
C ALA A 61 -6.07 -5.95 1.11
N ALA A 62 -5.49 -5.36 2.17
CA ALA A 62 -4.31 -5.90 2.85
C ALA A 62 -4.60 -7.17 3.67
N ARG A 63 -5.86 -7.43 4.04
CA ARG A 63 -6.25 -8.53 4.94
C ARG A 63 -6.05 -9.92 4.36
N THR A 64 -6.20 -10.11 3.06
CA THR A 64 -6.07 -11.43 2.44
C THR A 64 -4.87 -11.52 1.53
N PHE A 65 -4.19 -12.66 1.54
CA PHE A 65 -3.07 -12.93 0.63
C PHE A 65 -3.48 -12.72 -0.84
N THR A 66 -4.64 -13.22 -1.24
CA THR A 66 -5.13 -13.14 -2.63
C THR A 66 -5.24 -11.68 -3.10
N GLN A 67 -5.77 -10.80 -2.27
CA GLN A 67 -5.91 -9.38 -2.62
C GLN A 67 -4.54 -8.69 -2.68
N ARG A 68 -3.67 -8.92 -1.71
CA ARG A 68 -2.31 -8.38 -1.71
C ARG A 68 -1.54 -8.82 -2.94
N ASP A 69 -1.58 -10.12 -3.26
CA ASP A 69 -0.89 -10.65 -4.43
C ASP A 69 -1.48 -10.11 -5.75
N LYS A 70 -2.80 -9.98 -5.85
CA LYS A 70 -3.47 -9.42 -7.03
C LYS A 70 -2.97 -7.98 -7.32
N ILE A 71 -2.90 -7.12 -6.31
CA ILE A 71 -2.42 -5.74 -6.46
C ILE A 71 -0.93 -5.74 -6.79
N TYR A 72 -0.12 -6.60 -6.15
CA TYR A 72 1.30 -6.72 -6.45
C TYR A 72 1.54 -7.19 -7.90
N GLN A 73 0.79 -8.18 -8.40
CA GLN A 73 0.87 -8.63 -9.78
C GLN A 73 0.42 -7.53 -10.77
N TRP A 74 -0.63 -6.81 -10.44
CA TRP A 74 -1.06 -5.66 -11.24
C TRP A 74 0.03 -4.59 -11.30
N PHE A 75 0.64 -4.25 -10.18
CA PHE A 75 1.74 -3.29 -10.13
C PHE A 75 2.91 -3.74 -11.01
N LEU A 76 3.37 -4.98 -10.88
CA LEU A 76 4.50 -5.51 -11.65
C LEU A 76 4.21 -5.64 -13.15
N ARG A 77 2.98 -6.03 -13.51
CA ARG A 77 2.65 -6.40 -14.89
C ARG A 77 1.96 -5.30 -15.68
N ALA A 78 1.38 -4.32 -15.02
CA ALA A 78 0.65 -3.25 -15.67
C ALA A 78 1.27 -1.86 -15.42
N VAL A 79 1.72 -1.55 -14.20
CA VAL A 79 2.27 -0.23 -13.86
C VAL A 79 3.73 -0.13 -14.28
N ILE A 80 4.59 -1.03 -13.82
CA ILE A 80 6.03 -1.00 -14.13
C ILE A 80 6.30 -0.92 -15.64
N PRO A 81 5.61 -1.68 -16.51
CA PRO A 81 5.88 -1.63 -17.95
C PRO A 81 5.29 -0.42 -18.69
N LEU A 82 4.77 0.59 -18.00
CA LEU A 82 4.21 1.77 -18.64
C LEU A 82 5.25 2.61 -19.40
N GLY A 83 6.50 2.60 -18.95
CA GLY A 83 7.62 3.27 -19.61
C GLY A 83 8.93 2.52 -19.40
N GLN A 84 9.95 2.80 -20.23
CA GLN A 84 11.30 2.22 -20.06
C GLN A 84 12.11 3.03 -19.05
N ASP A 85 12.07 4.36 -19.16
CA ASP A 85 12.84 5.30 -18.32
C ASP A 85 11.90 6.19 -17.50
N VAL A 86 10.88 5.57 -16.90
CA VAL A 86 9.87 6.27 -16.12
C VAL A 86 10.30 6.41 -14.65
N PHE A 87 10.19 7.61 -14.11
CA PHE A 87 10.38 7.84 -12.69
C PHE A 87 9.11 7.41 -11.95
N THR A 88 9.23 6.46 -11.04
CA THR A 88 8.09 5.91 -10.29
C THR A 88 8.22 6.23 -8.81
N ILE A 89 7.19 6.84 -8.26
CA ILE A 89 7.05 7.14 -6.82
C ILE A 89 5.91 6.29 -6.27
N ILE A 90 6.15 5.61 -5.16
CA ILE A 90 5.12 4.86 -4.44
C ILE A 90 5.03 5.43 -3.04
N ILE A 91 3.83 5.87 -2.68
CA ILE A 91 3.49 6.38 -1.35
C ILE A 91 2.39 5.48 -0.82
N ASN A 92 2.63 4.79 0.28
CA ASN A 92 1.64 3.89 0.85
C ASN A 92 1.93 3.62 2.32
N THR A 93 0.91 3.48 3.13
CA THR A 93 1.01 2.91 4.47
C THR A 93 1.31 1.41 4.38
N ILE A 94 2.13 0.90 5.30
CA ILE A 94 2.41 -0.53 5.40
C ILE A 94 1.34 -1.18 6.27
N PHE A 95 0.40 -1.91 5.65
CA PHE A 95 -0.69 -2.59 6.34
C PHE A 95 -0.37 -4.04 6.69
N HIS A 96 0.60 -4.66 5.99
CA HIS A 96 0.96 -6.05 6.19
C HIS A 96 2.42 -6.30 5.80
N SER A 97 3.09 -7.23 6.48
CA SER A 97 4.48 -7.64 6.17
C SER A 97 4.67 -8.24 4.77
N ASP A 98 3.58 -8.55 4.08
CA ASP A 98 3.54 -9.14 2.73
C ASP A 98 2.70 -8.29 1.77
N ASP A 99 2.60 -7.00 1.96
CA ASP A 99 1.96 -6.07 1.03
C ASP A 99 2.93 -5.51 -0.03
N VAL A 100 2.43 -4.68 -0.93
CA VAL A 100 3.25 -4.12 -2.02
C VAL A 100 4.46 -3.37 -1.51
N PRO A 101 4.34 -2.38 -0.59
CA PRO A 101 5.50 -1.66 -0.08
C PRO A 101 6.48 -2.59 0.65
N SER A 102 6.00 -3.52 1.47
CA SER A 102 6.86 -4.45 2.22
C SER A 102 7.66 -5.37 1.29
N ARG A 103 7.01 -5.93 0.26
CA ARG A 103 7.69 -6.75 -0.76
C ARG A 103 8.74 -5.96 -1.52
N LEU A 104 8.47 -4.70 -1.88
CA LEU A 104 9.42 -3.85 -2.58
C LEU A 104 10.60 -3.46 -1.67
N LEU A 105 10.34 -3.05 -0.43
CA LEU A 105 11.39 -2.74 0.55
C LEU A 105 12.32 -3.94 0.79
N LYS A 106 11.74 -5.14 0.89
CA LYS A 106 12.53 -6.37 1.00
C LYS A 106 13.42 -6.59 -0.21
N ARG A 107 12.88 -6.48 -1.42
CA ARG A 107 13.65 -6.65 -2.66
C ARG A 107 14.76 -5.61 -2.84
N ILE A 108 14.54 -4.39 -2.35
CA ILE A 108 15.57 -3.35 -2.29
C ILE A 108 16.67 -3.76 -1.30
N ALA A 109 16.32 -4.21 -0.10
CA ALA A 109 17.26 -4.65 0.92
C ALA A 109 18.08 -5.89 0.47
N ASP A 110 17.45 -6.81 -0.26
CA ASP A 110 18.08 -8.01 -0.83
C ASP A 110 18.96 -7.68 -2.07
N GLY A 111 19.00 -6.41 -2.50
CA GLY A 111 19.81 -5.97 -3.65
C GLY A 111 19.26 -6.35 -5.02
N GLU A 112 18.00 -6.81 -5.10
CA GLU A 112 17.34 -7.13 -6.37
C GLU A 112 16.91 -5.88 -7.16
N LEU A 113 16.60 -4.80 -6.46
CA LEU A 113 16.14 -3.54 -7.03
C LEU A 113 17.18 -2.44 -6.80
N THR A 114 18.26 -2.48 -7.55
CA THR A 114 19.44 -1.60 -7.35
C THR A 114 19.21 -0.14 -7.74
N ASN A 115 18.19 0.13 -8.57
CA ASN A 115 17.82 1.48 -9.01
C ASN A 115 16.62 2.06 -8.23
N TRP A 116 16.20 1.41 -7.15
CA TRP A 116 15.13 1.87 -6.28
C TRP A 116 15.68 2.31 -4.92
N ILE A 117 15.02 3.31 -4.36
CA ILE A 117 15.31 3.79 -3.00
C ILE A 117 14.06 3.53 -2.15
N GLY A 118 14.22 2.79 -1.06
CA GLY A 118 13.18 2.55 -0.08
C GLY A 118 13.32 3.49 1.12
N LEU A 119 12.28 4.25 1.41
CA LEU A 119 12.20 5.13 2.58
C LEU A 119 11.02 4.70 3.44
N ARG A 120 11.24 4.55 4.74
CA ARG A 120 10.19 4.27 5.70
C ARG A 120 10.21 5.35 6.79
N PHE A 121 9.08 5.97 6.99
CA PHE A 121 8.89 7.00 8.00
C PHE A 121 7.95 6.48 9.09
N ALA A 122 8.39 6.60 10.33
CA ALA A 122 7.56 6.35 11.51
C ALA A 122 7.26 7.67 12.20
N ALA A 123 6.10 7.79 12.85
CA ALA A 123 5.73 9.01 13.55
C ALA A 123 6.68 9.34 14.72
N PHE A 124 7.25 8.31 15.34
CA PHE A 124 8.32 8.47 16.33
C PHE A 124 9.67 8.03 15.76
N THR A 125 10.70 8.81 16.07
CA THR A 125 12.10 8.44 15.80
C THR A 125 12.55 7.30 16.72
N PRO A 126 13.68 6.62 16.45
CA PRO A 126 14.24 5.61 17.35
C PRO A 126 14.52 6.12 18.77
N GLN A 127 14.70 7.43 18.94
CA GLN A 127 14.91 8.10 20.24
C GLN A 127 13.59 8.37 20.98
N GLY A 128 12.43 8.05 20.37
CA GLY A 128 11.11 8.24 20.96
C GLY A 128 10.51 9.64 20.82
N ASN A 129 11.14 10.51 20.03
CA ASN A 129 10.62 11.85 19.75
C ASN A 129 9.81 11.85 18.46
N SER A 130 8.84 12.75 18.35
CA SER A 130 8.09 12.93 17.11
C SER A 130 9.01 13.26 15.93
N LEU A 131 8.79 12.59 14.79
CA LEU A 131 9.47 12.89 13.54
C LEU A 131 9.09 14.28 12.99
N TRP A 132 7.88 14.75 13.27
CA TRP A 132 7.37 16.05 12.80
C TRP A 132 6.80 16.87 13.94
N ALA A 133 7.66 17.24 14.88
CA ALA A 133 7.30 17.89 16.13
C ALA A 133 6.58 19.25 15.97
N SER A 134 6.80 19.98 14.85
CA SER A 134 6.12 21.25 14.59
C SER A 134 4.62 21.11 14.33
N TYR A 135 4.14 19.95 13.92
CA TYR A 135 2.73 19.67 13.64
C TYR A 135 2.17 18.56 14.54
N TRP A 136 2.87 17.43 14.60
CA TRP A 136 2.57 16.28 15.44
C TRP A 136 3.51 16.29 16.66
N THR A 137 3.12 16.97 17.74
CA THR A 137 3.91 16.91 19.00
C THR A 137 3.82 15.52 19.64
N ASP A 138 4.79 15.17 20.47
CA ASP A 138 4.80 13.90 21.21
C ASP A 138 3.51 13.68 22.00
N GLU A 139 2.95 14.75 22.58
CA GLU A 139 1.69 14.69 23.32
C GLU A 139 0.51 14.35 22.40
N LYS A 140 0.42 15.00 21.22
CA LYS A 140 -0.64 14.71 20.22
C LYS A 140 -0.55 13.27 19.73
N LEU A 141 0.65 12.76 19.43
CA LEU A 141 0.86 11.38 19.00
C LEU A 141 0.48 10.38 20.09
N ASN A 142 0.88 10.64 21.34
CA ASN A 142 0.52 9.79 22.47
C ASN A 142 -1.00 9.82 22.75
N THR A 143 -1.65 10.94 22.55
CA THR A 143 -3.11 11.05 22.64
C THR A 143 -3.76 10.24 21.53
N LYS A 144 -3.30 10.38 20.29
CA LYS A 144 -3.79 9.59 19.16
C LYS A 144 -3.62 8.11 19.38
N LYS A 145 -2.48 7.67 19.92
CA LYS A 145 -2.22 6.27 20.27
C LYS A 145 -3.23 5.74 21.31
N ARG A 146 -3.61 6.54 22.31
CA ARG A 146 -4.66 6.16 23.28
C ARG A 146 -6.04 6.07 22.64
N GLU A 147 -6.35 6.97 21.70
CA GLU A 147 -7.66 6.99 21.02
C GLU A 147 -7.88 5.77 20.13
N ILE A 148 -6.89 5.41 19.32
CA ILE A 148 -7.04 4.33 18.31
C ILE A 148 -6.48 2.98 18.76
N GLY A 149 -5.77 2.94 19.88
CA GLY A 149 -5.11 1.76 20.38
C GLY A 149 -3.73 1.50 19.78
N SER A 150 -2.91 0.71 20.49
CA SER A 150 -1.51 0.47 20.12
C SER A 150 -1.36 -0.24 18.78
N ALA A 151 -2.24 -1.19 18.47
CA ALA A 151 -2.19 -1.97 17.23
C ALA A 151 -2.43 -1.09 15.99
N ALA A 152 -3.54 -0.33 15.98
CA ALA A 152 -3.83 0.59 14.89
C ALA A 152 -2.77 1.69 14.76
N PHE A 153 -2.26 2.21 15.90
CA PHE A 153 -1.20 3.21 15.89
C PHE A 153 0.10 2.64 15.31
N SER A 154 0.45 1.40 15.60
CA SER A 154 1.63 0.73 15.05
C SER A 154 1.56 0.64 13.52
N THR A 155 0.42 0.27 12.98
CA THR A 155 0.21 0.18 11.53
C THR A 155 0.17 1.56 10.88
N GLU A 156 -0.72 2.44 11.34
CA GLU A 156 -1.05 3.69 10.64
C GLU A 156 0.00 4.80 10.82
N TYR A 157 0.66 4.84 12.00
CA TYR A 157 1.58 5.91 12.34
C TYR A 157 3.04 5.46 12.39
N MET A 158 3.30 4.18 12.68
CA MET A 158 4.66 3.68 12.73
C MET A 158 5.08 2.91 11.48
N ASN A 159 4.15 2.63 10.57
CA ASN A 159 4.37 1.73 9.44
C ASN A 159 4.89 0.36 9.89
N GLU A 160 4.43 -0.11 11.07
CA GLU A 160 4.75 -1.39 11.67
C GLU A 160 3.46 -2.19 11.79
N PRO A 161 3.12 -3.01 10.79
CA PRO A 161 1.95 -3.88 10.90
C PRO A 161 2.12 -4.83 12.09
N LEU A 162 0.99 -5.27 12.64
CA LEU A 162 0.95 -6.19 13.77
C LEU A 162 1.97 -7.31 13.62
N SER A 163 2.82 -7.48 14.64
CA SER A 163 3.75 -8.60 14.71
C SER A 163 3.00 -9.93 14.88
N ASP A 164 3.65 -11.05 14.54
CA ASP A 164 3.07 -12.37 14.79
C ASP A 164 2.75 -12.62 16.27
N GLU A 165 3.38 -11.88 17.17
CA GLU A 165 3.15 -11.95 18.62
C GLU A 165 1.81 -11.37 19.05
N GLU A 166 1.26 -10.42 18.28
CA GLU A 166 -0.05 -9.80 18.56
C GLU A 166 -1.20 -10.55 17.87
N ARG A 167 -0.92 -11.60 17.12
CA ARG A 167 -1.95 -12.46 16.52
C ARG A 167 -2.60 -13.34 17.60
N ILE A 168 -3.91 -13.45 17.54
CA ILE A 168 -4.70 -14.35 18.42
C ILE A 168 -4.19 -15.81 18.26
N PHE A 169 -3.82 -16.22 17.04
CA PHE A 169 -3.24 -17.52 16.74
C PHE A 169 -1.80 -17.34 16.28
N LYS A 170 -0.85 -17.87 17.03
CA LYS A 170 0.57 -17.82 16.69
C LYS A 170 0.94 -18.96 15.76
N PRO A 171 1.76 -18.74 14.72
CA PRO A 171 2.17 -19.76 13.76
C PRO A 171 2.82 -20.98 14.43
N GLU A 172 3.58 -20.78 15.52
CA GLU A 172 4.24 -21.84 16.27
C GLU A 172 3.26 -22.75 17.04
N TRP A 173 2.01 -22.34 17.20
CA TRP A 173 0.97 -23.18 17.81
C TRP A 173 0.41 -24.23 16.85
N PHE A 174 0.67 -24.08 15.55
CA PHE A 174 0.22 -25.03 14.54
C PHE A 174 1.26 -26.13 14.37
N ILE A 175 0.99 -27.30 14.91
CA ILE A 175 1.79 -28.50 14.74
C ILE A 175 1.45 -29.10 13.37
N ARG A 176 2.42 -29.19 12.48
CA ARG A 176 2.25 -29.84 11.17
C ARG A 176 2.59 -31.30 11.27
N TYR A 177 1.70 -32.17 10.80
CA TYR A 177 1.90 -33.61 10.74
C TYR A 177 2.15 -34.04 9.30
N ASN A 178 3.13 -34.87 9.08
CA ASN A 178 3.35 -35.50 7.79
C ASN A 178 2.53 -36.80 7.63
N THR A 179 2.25 -37.48 8.74
CA THR A 179 1.43 -38.70 8.80
C THR A 179 0.59 -38.67 10.07
N VAL A 180 -0.65 -39.11 9.98
CA VAL A 180 -1.56 -39.24 11.12
C VAL A 180 -2.14 -40.65 11.08
N ASP A 181 -2.11 -41.36 12.21
CA ASP A 181 -2.81 -42.64 12.36
C ASP A 181 -4.32 -42.33 12.50
N ILE A 182 -5.06 -42.59 11.45
CA ILE A 182 -6.51 -42.33 11.37
C ILE A 182 -7.28 -43.12 12.45
N ASN A 183 -6.78 -44.31 12.83
CA ASN A 183 -7.43 -45.14 13.83
C ASN A 183 -7.31 -44.58 15.29
N ALA A 184 -6.32 -43.70 15.50
CA ALA A 184 -6.13 -43.00 16.77
C ALA A 184 -6.95 -41.70 16.88
N LEU A 185 -7.64 -41.27 15.83
CA LEU A 185 -8.39 -40.03 15.81
C LEU A 185 -9.86 -40.20 16.24
N ARG A 186 -10.36 -39.19 16.96
CA ARG A 186 -11.81 -38.96 17.10
C ARG A 186 -12.23 -37.98 16.04
N VAL A 187 -13.17 -38.37 15.19
CA VAL A 187 -13.71 -37.53 14.13
C VAL A 187 -14.88 -36.72 14.65
N TYR A 188 -14.81 -35.40 14.49
CA TYR A 188 -15.90 -34.48 14.78
C TYR A 188 -16.26 -33.75 13.49
N MET A 189 -17.54 -33.60 13.21
CA MET A 189 -18.04 -32.83 12.08
C MET A 189 -18.79 -31.61 12.60
N GLY A 190 -18.31 -30.41 12.23
CA GLY A 190 -19.05 -29.17 12.38
C GLY A 190 -19.82 -28.87 11.09
N VAL A 191 -21.10 -28.56 11.19
CA VAL A 191 -21.92 -28.12 10.05
C VAL A 191 -22.32 -26.67 10.30
N ASP A 192 -21.87 -25.77 9.44
CA ASP A 192 -22.37 -24.40 9.38
C ASP A 192 -23.28 -24.28 8.15
N PRO A 193 -24.61 -24.45 8.33
CA PRO A 193 -25.54 -24.33 7.23
C PRO A 193 -25.64 -22.88 6.81
N SER A 194 -24.94 -22.49 5.74
CA SER A 194 -25.18 -21.20 5.12
C SER A 194 -26.64 -21.15 4.67
N ALA A 195 -27.42 -20.23 5.23
CA ALA A 195 -28.73 -19.90 4.72
C ALA A 195 -28.52 -19.37 3.29
N GLY A 196 -28.84 -20.21 2.28
CA GLY A 196 -28.78 -19.78 0.88
C GLY A 196 -29.65 -18.53 0.75
N LYS A 197 -29.07 -17.46 0.19
CA LYS A 197 -29.88 -16.37 -0.32
C LYS A 197 -30.70 -16.95 -1.46
N HIS A 198 -31.99 -17.02 -1.28
CA HIS A 198 -32.92 -17.21 -2.40
C HIS A 198 -32.87 -15.91 -3.22
N ASP A 199 -32.39 -16.00 -4.46
CA ASP A 199 -32.57 -14.98 -5.49
C ASP A 199 -34.07 -14.82 -5.83
#